data_66ff44f46143485c1656e2434e0f6644
#
_entry.id   66ff44f46143485c1656e2434e0f6644
#
_cell.length_a   1.000
_cell.length_b   1.000
_cell.length_c   1.000
_cell.angle_alpha   90.00
_cell.angle_beta   90.00
_cell.angle_gamma   90.00
#
_symmetry.space_group_name_H-M   'P 1'
#
loop_
_entity.id
_entity.type
_entity.pdbx_description
1 polymer ?
#
loop_
_entity_poly.entity_id
_entity_poly.type
_entity_poly.pdbx_seq_one_letter_code
_entity_poly.pdbx_strand_id
1 'polypeptide(L)'
;SEPLSSATKSGAAPLGVAFTSRGGLTLFSDTGVYGLKKNSEEFECIDEFYTPEFNSFSVNSDGVYQVTLANHGSTNSFCIKLYDKNGAKKAEIPVTKELKSVSLGDKYIFALAENEIMVYNFKGAEVGKVSVTGKLYSIYPNDKYIYIYSLDKITKAYSYGDSSVTVG
;
A
#
# COMPACT_ATOMS: atom_id res chain seq x y z
N SER A 1 -28.38 -6.89 -24.15
CA SER A 1 -28.36 -8.08 -23.29
C SER A 1 -28.30 -7.61 -21.84
N GLU A 2 -29.19 -8.07 -21.03
CA GLU A 2 -29.15 -7.81 -19.58
C GLU A 2 -27.96 -8.53 -18.96
N PRO A 3 -27.32 -7.94 -17.92
CA PRO A 3 -26.26 -8.63 -17.20
C PRO A 3 -26.84 -9.89 -16.53
N LEU A 4 -26.03 -10.95 -16.46
CA LEU A 4 -26.43 -12.22 -15.83
C LEU A 4 -26.66 -12.07 -14.32
N SER A 5 -25.96 -11.13 -13.68
CA SER A 5 -26.13 -10.74 -12.27
C SER A 5 -25.47 -9.39 -12.03
N SER A 6 -25.94 -8.68 -11.00
CA SER A 6 -25.33 -7.44 -10.54
C SER A 6 -25.27 -7.42 -9.02
N ALA A 7 -24.22 -6.80 -8.49
CA ALA A 7 -24.09 -6.52 -7.05
C ALA A 7 -23.66 -5.07 -6.86
N THR A 8 -24.20 -4.40 -5.84
CA THR A 8 -23.92 -2.99 -5.57
C THR A 8 -23.42 -2.80 -4.14
N LYS A 9 -22.31 -2.06 -4.00
CA LYS A 9 -21.83 -1.55 -2.71
C LYS A 9 -21.97 -0.03 -2.72
N SER A 10 -23.02 0.45 -2.06
CA SER A 10 -23.30 1.89 -1.97
C SER A 10 -22.28 2.60 -1.07
N GLY A 11 -21.90 3.84 -1.43
CA GLY A 11 -21.05 4.70 -0.62
C GLY A 11 -19.56 4.32 -0.59
N ALA A 12 -19.10 3.48 -1.53
CA ALA A 12 -17.70 3.08 -1.65
C ALA A 12 -17.19 3.35 -3.07
N ALA A 13 -16.07 4.07 -3.19
CA ALA A 13 -15.39 4.25 -4.47
C ALA A 13 -14.46 3.05 -4.74
N PRO A 14 -14.62 2.32 -5.86
CA PRO A 14 -13.80 1.16 -6.15
C PRO A 14 -12.36 1.58 -6.50
N LEU A 15 -11.37 0.90 -5.91
CA LEU A 15 -9.94 1.07 -6.16
C LEU A 15 -9.39 -0.10 -6.96
N GLY A 16 -9.87 -1.31 -6.69
CA GLY A 16 -9.45 -2.52 -7.38
C GLY A 16 -10.32 -3.71 -7.05
N VAL A 17 -10.19 -4.74 -7.87
CA VAL A 17 -10.97 -5.98 -7.77
C VAL A 17 -10.04 -7.16 -7.92
N ALA A 18 -10.27 -8.21 -7.13
CA ALA A 18 -9.57 -9.48 -7.27
C ALA A 18 -10.58 -10.63 -7.39
N PHE A 19 -10.30 -11.60 -8.27
CA PHE A 19 -11.05 -12.83 -8.31
C PHE A 19 -10.49 -13.83 -7.30
N THR A 20 -11.36 -14.34 -6.43
CA THR A 20 -10.99 -15.35 -5.46
C THR A 20 -10.88 -16.73 -6.11
N SER A 21 -10.11 -17.63 -5.49
CA SER A 21 -9.97 -19.02 -5.96
C SER A 21 -11.26 -19.82 -5.93
N ARG A 22 -12.30 -19.35 -5.23
CA ARG A 22 -13.62 -19.99 -5.14
C ARG A 22 -14.66 -19.39 -6.09
N GLY A 23 -14.23 -18.57 -7.04
CA GLY A 23 -15.10 -17.95 -8.04
C GLY A 23 -15.92 -16.77 -7.50
N GLY A 24 -15.57 -16.23 -6.34
CA GLY A 24 -16.08 -14.97 -5.81
C GLY A 24 -15.18 -13.79 -6.20
N LEU A 25 -15.43 -12.65 -5.59
CA LEU A 25 -14.74 -11.40 -5.87
C LEU A 25 -14.39 -10.68 -4.57
N THR A 26 -13.21 -10.06 -4.50
CA THR A 26 -12.84 -9.11 -3.47
C THR A 26 -12.83 -7.71 -4.09
N LEU A 27 -13.56 -6.79 -3.50
CA LEU A 27 -13.57 -5.37 -3.85
C LEU A 27 -12.71 -4.62 -2.82
N PHE A 28 -11.70 -3.92 -3.30
CA PHE A 28 -10.95 -2.93 -2.54
C PHE A 28 -11.52 -1.56 -2.85
N SER A 29 -11.85 -0.80 -1.82
CA SER A 29 -12.44 0.53 -1.94
C SER A 29 -11.79 1.53 -0.98
N ASP A 30 -12.14 2.79 -1.11
CA ASP A 30 -11.73 3.88 -0.21
C ASP A 30 -12.28 3.75 1.21
N THR A 31 -13.35 2.97 1.39
CA THR A 31 -14.02 2.77 2.69
C THR A 31 -13.77 1.40 3.31
N GLY A 32 -13.15 0.46 2.59
CA GLY A 32 -12.89 -0.87 3.12
C GLY A 32 -12.62 -1.93 2.07
N VAL A 33 -12.54 -3.16 2.55
CA VAL A 33 -12.39 -4.37 1.75
C VAL A 33 -13.65 -5.21 1.92
N TYR A 34 -14.24 -5.61 0.80
CA TYR A 34 -15.53 -6.32 0.76
C TYR A 34 -15.43 -7.58 -0.09
N GLY A 35 -16.07 -8.64 0.36
CA GLY A 35 -16.14 -9.92 -0.35
C GLY A 35 -17.50 -10.13 -0.98
N LEU A 36 -17.53 -10.61 -2.22
CA LEU A 36 -18.74 -11.09 -2.91
C LEU A 36 -18.57 -12.58 -3.18
N LYS A 37 -19.40 -13.42 -2.56
CA LYS A 37 -19.41 -14.85 -2.82
C LYS A 37 -19.99 -15.16 -4.20
N LYS A 38 -19.55 -16.26 -4.80
CA LYS A 38 -20.17 -16.77 -6.03
C LYS A 38 -21.69 -16.94 -5.81
N ASN A 39 -22.48 -16.44 -6.73
CA ASN A 39 -23.95 -16.46 -6.70
C ASN A 39 -24.58 -15.62 -5.56
N SER A 40 -23.85 -14.69 -4.95
CA SER A 40 -24.39 -13.69 -4.04
C SER A 40 -24.57 -12.35 -4.79
N GLU A 41 -25.55 -11.60 -4.39
CA GLU A 41 -25.80 -10.22 -4.84
C GLU A 41 -25.38 -9.19 -3.80
N GLU A 42 -24.93 -9.65 -2.62
CA GLU A 42 -24.57 -8.79 -1.51
C GLU A 42 -23.09 -8.91 -1.16
N PHE A 43 -22.45 -7.76 -0.94
CA PHE A 43 -21.10 -7.67 -0.43
C PHE A 43 -21.06 -7.84 1.09
N GLU A 44 -20.20 -8.72 1.57
CA GLU A 44 -19.85 -8.87 2.99
C GLU A 44 -18.64 -7.99 3.31
N CYS A 45 -18.68 -7.25 4.43
CA CYS A 45 -17.53 -6.48 4.89
C CYS A 45 -16.46 -7.42 5.44
N ILE A 46 -15.22 -7.28 4.93
CA ILE A 46 -14.04 -8.01 5.40
C ILE A 46 -13.22 -7.12 6.35
N ASP A 47 -12.94 -5.89 5.94
CA ASP A 47 -12.24 -4.89 6.76
C ASP A 47 -12.82 -3.50 6.44
N GLU A 48 -13.23 -2.75 7.45
CA GLU A 48 -13.80 -1.41 7.29
C GLU A 48 -12.77 -0.36 7.73
N PHE A 49 -12.66 0.72 6.96
CA PHE A 49 -11.74 1.81 7.26
C PHE A 49 -12.51 2.90 8.02
N TYR A 50 -12.39 2.86 9.36
CA TYR A 50 -13.03 3.86 10.22
C TYR A 50 -12.19 5.14 10.28
N THR A 51 -12.76 6.26 9.89
CA THR A 51 -12.20 7.62 10.02
C THR A 51 -10.91 7.95 9.25
N PRO A 52 -10.05 7.03 8.80
CA PRO A 52 -8.88 7.39 8.02
C PRO A 52 -9.27 7.85 6.62
N GLU A 53 -8.50 8.78 6.10
CA GLU A 53 -8.63 9.25 4.73
C GLU A 53 -7.83 8.34 3.80
N PHE A 54 -8.43 7.89 2.71
CA PHE A 54 -7.74 7.12 1.70
C PHE A 54 -6.61 7.95 1.08
N ASN A 55 -5.40 7.37 1.00
CA ASN A 55 -4.23 8.02 0.44
C ASN A 55 -3.75 7.35 -0.85
N SER A 56 -3.52 6.04 -0.83
CA SER A 56 -3.03 5.33 -2.01
C SER A 56 -3.41 3.85 -2.04
N PHE A 57 -3.44 3.29 -3.25
CA PHE A 57 -3.69 1.88 -3.51
C PHE A 57 -2.72 1.37 -4.56
N SER A 58 -2.21 0.16 -4.38
CA SER A 58 -1.39 -0.53 -5.37
C SER A 58 -1.51 -2.05 -5.25
N VAL A 59 -1.13 -2.74 -6.31
CA VAL A 59 -1.07 -4.21 -6.37
C VAL A 59 0.22 -4.63 -7.07
N ASN A 60 0.88 -5.67 -6.56
CA ASN A 60 2.06 -6.23 -7.21
C ASN A 60 1.74 -7.47 -8.06
N SER A 61 2.75 -8.00 -8.76
CA SER A 61 2.62 -9.18 -9.63
C SER A 61 2.17 -10.45 -8.89
N ASP A 62 2.47 -10.56 -7.60
CA ASP A 62 2.12 -11.71 -6.75
C ASP A 62 0.71 -11.62 -6.15
N GLY A 63 -0.05 -10.57 -6.50
CA GLY A 63 -1.40 -10.36 -6.00
C GLY A 63 -1.45 -9.97 -4.52
N VAL A 64 -0.47 -9.19 -4.07
CA VAL A 64 -0.51 -8.46 -2.81
C VAL A 64 -1.13 -7.09 -3.08
N TYR A 65 -2.13 -6.74 -2.32
CA TYR A 65 -2.87 -5.49 -2.40
C TYR A 65 -2.48 -4.60 -1.23
N GLN A 66 -2.10 -3.37 -1.52
CA GLN A 66 -1.70 -2.37 -0.54
C GLN A 66 -2.70 -1.22 -0.53
N VAL A 67 -3.14 -0.84 0.67
CA VAL A 67 -3.91 0.38 0.93
C VAL A 67 -3.15 1.21 1.95
N THR A 68 -2.92 2.48 1.63
CA THR A 68 -2.40 3.46 2.61
C THR A 68 -3.52 4.41 2.99
N LEU A 69 -3.67 4.60 4.29
CA LEU A 69 -4.66 5.48 4.89
C LEU A 69 -3.94 6.59 5.67
N ALA A 70 -4.36 7.83 5.48
CA ALA A 70 -3.92 8.95 6.30
C ALA A 70 -4.85 9.10 7.52
N ASN A 71 -4.28 9.37 8.67
CA ASN A 71 -5.02 9.58 9.92
C ASN A 71 -4.57 10.89 10.57
N HIS A 72 -5.02 11.98 9.98
CA HIS A 72 -4.69 13.31 10.46
C HIS A 72 -5.20 13.54 11.89
N GLY A 73 -4.31 13.97 12.79
CA GLY A 73 -4.64 14.23 14.19
C GLY A 73 -4.37 13.09 15.17
N SER A 74 -3.81 11.97 14.72
CA SER A 74 -3.34 10.89 15.59
C SER A 74 -1.81 10.84 15.66
N THR A 75 -1.30 10.10 16.66
CA THR A 75 0.15 9.81 16.81
C THR A 75 0.69 8.99 15.63
N ASN A 76 -0.16 8.18 14.99
CA ASN A 76 0.17 7.46 13.78
C ASN A 76 -0.49 8.18 12.60
N SER A 77 0.28 9.02 11.91
CA SER A 77 -0.24 9.85 10.81
C SER A 77 -0.67 9.03 9.59
N PHE A 78 -0.13 7.82 9.44
CA PHE A 78 -0.46 6.90 8.34
C PHE A 78 -0.56 5.47 8.82
N CYS A 79 -1.32 4.66 8.07
CA CYS A 79 -1.41 3.22 8.24
C CYS A 79 -1.31 2.55 6.87
N ILE A 80 -0.35 1.63 6.70
CA ILE A 80 -0.21 0.84 5.49
C ILE A 80 -0.80 -0.55 5.78
N LYS A 81 -1.83 -0.93 5.04
CA LYS A 81 -2.48 -2.23 5.15
C LYS A 81 -2.18 -3.09 3.93
N LEU A 82 -1.86 -4.35 4.15
CA LEU A 82 -1.65 -5.34 3.09
C LEU A 82 -2.70 -6.43 3.15
N TYR A 83 -3.15 -6.85 1.98
CA TYR A 83 -4.14 -7.92 1.81
C TYR A 83 -3.71 -8.90 0.72
N ASP A 84 -4.23 -10.12 0.79
CA ASP A 84 -4.21 -11.05 -0.33
C ASP A 84 -5.45 -10.84 -1.24
N LYS A 85 -5.51 -11.60 -2.33
CA LYS A 85 -6.63 -11.57 -3.29
C LYS A 85 -7.99 -11.96 -2.71
N ASN A 86 -8.02 -12.60 -1.55
CA ASN A 86 -9.27 -12.97 -0.85
C ASN A 86 -9.69 -11.91 0.18
N GLY A 87 -8.94 -10.81 0.29
CA GLY A 87 -9.16 -9.75 1.26
C GLY A 87 -8.61 -10.06 2.65
N ALA A 88 -7.91 -11.18 2.83
CA ALA A 88 -7.30 -11.49 4.12
C ALA A 88 -6.13 -10.55 4.40
N LYS A 89 -6.18 -9.86 5.54
CA LYS A 89 -5.15 -8.91 5.96
C LYS A 89 -3.85 -9.64 6.29
N LYS A 90 -2.77 -9.28 5.61
CA LYS A 90 -1.41 -9.81 5.80
C LYS A 90 -0.61 -9.02 6.80
N ALA A 91 -0.74 -7.70 6.77
CA ALA A 91 -0.04 -6.79 7.67
C ALA A 91 -0.82 -5.48 7.84
N GLU A 92 -0.56 -4.83 8.97
CA GLU A 92 -0.99 -3.48 9.27
C GLU A 92 0.19 -2.75 9.91
N ILE A 93 0.66 -1.70 9.26
CA ILE A 93 1.89 -0.99 9.61
C ILE A 93 1.52 0.45 9.98
N PRO A 94 1.49 0.77 11.27
CA PRO A 94 1.32 2.15 11.70
C PRO A 94 2.61 2.93 11.43
N VAL A 95 2.48 4.11 10.83
CA VAL A 95 3.60 5.00 10.52
C VAL A 95 3.36 6.35 11.19
N THR A 96 4.31 6.76 12.03
CA THR A 96 4.22 8.02 12.78
C THR A 96 4.64 9.25 11.95
N LYS A 97 5.30 9.02 10.82
CA LYS A 97 5.80 10.07 9.94
C LYS A 97 4.82 10.35 8.82
N GLU A 98 4.81 11.60 8.39
CA GLU A 98 4.07 11.98 7.20
C GLU A 98 4.71 11.38 5.96
N LEU A 99 3.93 10.64 5.18
CA LEU A 99 4.39 9.96 3.98
C LEU A 99 4.12 10.79 2.74
N LYS A 100 5.12 10.92 1.90
CA LYS A 100 5.01 11.51 0.54
C LYS A 100 4.49 10.49 -0.46
N SER A 101 4.93 9.24 -0.32
CA SER A 101 4.48 8.15 -1.17
C SER A 101 4.74 6.78 -0.54
N VAL A 102 4.01 5.78 -1.01
CA VAL A 102 4.25 4.37 -0.70
C VAL A 102 4.37 3.61 -2.01
N SER A 103 5.42 2.82 -2.15
CA SER A 103 5.64 1.96 -3.31
C SER A 103 5.64 0.50 -2.88
N LEU A 104 4.93 -0.34 -3.62
CA LEU A 104 4.86 -1.78 -3.39
C LEU A 104 5.77 -2.50 -4.40
N GLY A 105 6.81 -3.18 -3.89
CA GLY A 105 7.65 -4.09 -4.66
C GLY A 105 7.17 -5.53 -4.58
N ASP A 106 7.98 -6.47 -5.06
CA ASP A 106 7.64 -7.90 -5.03
C ASP A 106 7.87 -8.51 -3.64
N LYS A 107 8.80 -7.97 -2.84
CA LYS A 107 9.14 -8.46 -1.49
C LYS A 107 8.99 -7.43 -0.39
N TYR A 108 9.05 -6.15 -0.73
CA TYR A 108 9.11 -5.06 0.22
C TYR A 108 8.12 -3.95 -0.10
N ILE A 109 7.83 -3.17 0.92
CA ILE A 109 7.10 -1.91 0.84
C ILE A 109 8.10 -0.79 1.15
N PHE A 110 8.07 0.26 0.35
CA PHE A 110 8.95 1.41 0.48
C PHE A 110 8.11 2.64 0.82
N ALA A 111 8.22 3.11 2.05
CA ALA A 111 7.50 4.27 2.54
C ALA A 111 8.43 5.48 2.55
N LEU A 112 8.15 6.45 1.69
CA LEU A 112 8.92 7.67 1.56
C LEU A 112 8.35 8.76 2.45
N ALA A 113 9.13 9.19 3.44
CA ALA A 113 8.92 10.41 4.22
C ALA A 113 9.83 11.56 3.70
N GLU A 114 9.88 12.68 4.41
CA GLU A 114 10.61 13.86 3.92
C GLU A 114 12.11 13.59 3.70
N ASN A 115 12.76 12.98 4.68
CA ASN A 115 14.22 12.80 4.70
C ASN A 115 14.64 11.34 4.91
N GLU A 116 13.71 10.39 4.73
CA GLU A 116 14.02 8.98 4.87
C GLU A 116 13.08 8.09 4.08
N ILE A 117 13.58 6.91 3.77
CA ILE A 117 12.83 5.84 3.14
C ILE A 117 12.85 4.66 4.12
N MET A 118 11.68 4.27 4.59
CA MET A 118 11.49 3.10 5.44
C MET A 118 11.13 1.90 4.56
N VAL A 119 11.76 0.76 4.82
CA VAL A 119 11.52 -0.47 4.06
C VAL A 119 10.93 -1.52 4.98
N TYR A 120 9.76 -2.03 4.63
CA TYR A 120 9.06 -3.06 5.38
C TYR A 120 8.93 -4.34 4.57
N ASN A 121 8.99 -5.49 5.24
CA ASN A 121 8.59 -6.75 4.63
C ASN A 121 7.06 -6.93 4.66
N PHE A 122 6.54 -7.95 4.00
CA PHE A 122 5.09 -8.21 3.97
C PHE A 122 4.50 -8.78 5.27
N LYS A 123 5.32 -8.93 6.31
CA LYS A 123 4.86 -9.21 7.68
C LYS A 123 4.73 -7.94 8.52
N GLY A 124 5.09 -6.78 7.95
CA GLY A 124 5.03 -5.48 8.61
C GLY A 124 6.26 -5.12 9.43
N ALA A 125 7.33 -5.92 9.40
CA ALA A 125 8.58 -5.60 10.07
C ALA A 125 9.43 -4.64 9.23
N GLU A 126 9.97 -3.58 9.83
CA GLU A 126 10.98 -2.73 9.21
C GLU A 126 12.28 -3.52 9.04
N VAL A 127 12.78 -3.58 7.82
CA VAL A 127 13.97 -4.36 7.44
C VAL A 127 15.10 -3.49 6.90
N GLY A 128 14.85 -2.22 6.71
CA GLY A 128 15.84 -1.25 6.27
C GLY A 128 15.33 0.18 6.37
N LYS A 129 16.29 1.08 6.47
CA LYS A 129 16.05 2.52 6.49
C LYS A 129 17.15 3.24 5.71
N VAL A 130 16.76 4.15 4.83
CA VAL A 130 17.69 5.03 4.14
C VAL A 130 17.44 6.47 4.58
N SER A 131 18.41 7.05 5.28
CA SER A 131 18.39 8.47 5.64
C SER A 131 18.92 9.28 4.45
N VAL A 132 18.19 10.32 4.07
CA VAL A 132 18.51 11.15 2.90
C VAL A 132 18.84 12.56 3.35
N THR A 133 20.06 13.03 3.02
CA THR A 133 20.46 14.43 3.20
C THR A 133 20.36 15.14 1.87
N GLY A 134 19.62 16.25 1.82
CA GLY A 134 19.34 17.00 0.60
C GLY A 134 17.89 16.81 0.13
N LYS A 135 17.56 17.44 -1.01
CA LYS A 135 16.19 17.43 -1.53
C LYS A 135 16.00 16.29 -2.52
N LEU A 136 15.22 15.30 -2.14
CA LEU A 136 14.81 14.23 -3.06
C LEU A 136 13.46 14.56 -3.70
N TYR A 137 13.27 14.12 -4.94
CA TYR A 137 12.02 14.30 -5.70
C TYR A 137 11.20 13.04 -5.78
N SER A 138 11.83 11.90 -6.04
CA SER A 138 11.14 10.61 -6.16
C SER A 138 12.08 9.45 -5.91
N ILE A 139 11.50 8.28 -5.70
CA ILE A 139 12.22 7.01 -5.60
C ILE A 139 11.68 6.01 -6.62
N TYR A 140 12.57 5.14 -7.10
CA TYR A 140 12.23 3.98 -7.91
C TYR A 140 12.88 2.75 -7.27
N PRO A 141 12.15 2.06 -6.41
CA PRO A 141 12.67 0.89 -5.72
C PRO A 141 12.55 -0.36 -6.56
N ASN A 142 13.49 -1.26 -6.36
CA ASN A 142 13.34 -2.68 -6.61
C ASN A 142 13.76 -3.45 -5.35
N ASP A 143 13.58 -4.78 -5.33
CA ASP A 143 13.83 -5.56 -4.12
C ASP A 143 15.28 -5.50 -3.61
N LYS A 144 16.23 -5.12 -4.43
CA LYS A 144 17.64 -5.04 -4.06
C LYS A 144 18.13 -3.63 -3.83
N TYR A 145 17.64 -2.68 -4.62
CA TYR A 145 18.11 -1.30 -4.62
C TYR A 145 16.97 -0.31 -4.65
N ILE A 146 17.21 0.86 -4.09
CA ILE A 146 16.36 2.05 -4.22
C ILE A 146 17.15 3.07 -5.01
N TYR A 147 16.60 3.50 -6.15
CA TYR A 147 17.13 4.61 -6.92
C TYR A 147 16.45 5.89 -6.47
N ILE A 148 17.24 6.84 -6.00
CA ILE A 148 16.78 8.09 -5.40
C ILE A 148 17.11 9.21 -6.38
N TYR A 149 16.09 9.93 -6.79
CA TYR A 149 16.20 11.02 -7.75
C TYR A 149 16.23 12.36 -7.04
N SER A 150 17.27 13.15 -7.32
CA SER A 150 17.37 14.57 -7.01
C SER A 150 17.37 15.41 -8.29
N LEU A 151 17.55 16.72 -8.20
CA LEU A 151 17.47 17.61 -9.34
C LEU A 151 18.44 17.24 -10.47
N ASP A 152 19.66 16.84 -10.12
CA ASP A 152 20.79 16.65 -11.04
C ASP A 152 21.48 15.29 -10.88
N LYS A 153 20.97 14.40 -10.00
CA LYS A 153 21.66 13.18 -9.61
C LYS A 153 20.70 12.03 -9.36
N ILE A 154 21.16 10.83 -9.71
CA ILE A 154 20.56 9.57 -9.30
C ILE A 154 21.52 8.88 -8.34
N THR A 155 21.03 8.62 -7.13
CA THR A 155 21.81 7.94 -6.09
C THR A 155 21.17 6.55 -5.84
N LYS A 156 22.01 5.56 -5.59
CA LYS A 156 21.55 4.18 -5.32
C LYS A 156 21.84 3.81 -3.87
N ALA A 157 20.83 3.28 -3.18
CA ALA A 157 20.95 2.68 -1.85
C ALA A 157 20.50 1.21 -1.86
N TYR A 158 20.87 0.44 -0.84
CA TYR A 158 20.33 -0.90 -0.64
C TYR A 158 18.94 -0.86 0.01
N SER A 159 18.07 -1.79 -0.39
CA SER A 159 16.74 -1.93 0.18
C SER A 159 16.72 -2.60 1.55
N TYR A 160 17.80 -3.25 1.94
CA TYR A 160 17.92 -3.97 3.21
C TYR A 160 19.02 -3.37 4.09
N GLY A 161 18.75 -3.28 5.40
CA GLY A 161 19.65 -2.66 6.36
C GLY A 161 19.61 -1.13 6.33
N ASP A 162 20.26 -0.52 7.31
CA ASP A 162 20.28 0.93 7.45
C ASP A 162 21.42 1.54 6.65
N SER A 163 21.14 2.61 5.96
CA SER A 163 22.11 3.37 5.18
C SER A 163 21.80 4.86 5.17
N SER A 164 22.77 5.66 4.72
CA SER A 164 22.59 7.09 4.50
C SER A 164 23.13 7.50 3.15
N VAL A 165 22.44 8.41 2.49
CA VAL A 165 22.85 8.97 1.20
C VAL A 165 22.74 10.49 1.21
N THR A 166 23.64 11.14 0.48
CA THR A 166 23.56 12.57 0.22
C THR A 166 23.15 12.77 -1.24
N VAL A 167 22.07 13.51 -1.44
CA VAL A 167 21.60 13.94 -2.76
C VAL A 167 21.88 15.42 -2.93
N GLY A 168 22.19 15.83 -4.13
CA GLY A 168 22.57 17.22 -4.47
C GLY A 168 21.43 18.20 -4.39
#